data_391abafb1fa24e9b61d6b5371fce8565
#
_entry.id   391abafb1fa24e9b61d6b5371fce8565
#
_cell.length_a   1.000
_cell.length_b   1.000
_cell.length_c   1.000
_cell.angle_alpha   90.00
_cell.angle_beta   90.00
_cell.angle_gamma   90.00
#
_symmetry.space_group_name_H-M   'P 1'
#
loop_
_entity.id
_entity.type
_entity.pdbx_description
1 polymer ?
#
loop_
_entity_poly.entity_id
_entity_poly.type
_entity_poly.pdbx_seq_one_letter_code
_entity_poly.pdbx_strand_id
1 'polypeptide(L)'
;MITYFPLILLAGLSAFVATPIIGALARRVGFVDHPKPHKIHVKPIPLMGGLAIYIALLVVMLLVDVGPALPEMIGVGVGATLLAIVGLLDDRRSLSPWVRLAAQVVAGAIVAAVGIQVDLFPWPALNVLITLFWIVGITNALNLMDNMDGLAAGVASVAGLFFLTLSSSTGQGLVAALAAAVAGASLGFLYYNISPAMVFMGDAGSLLLGFTLAVVGIKYTPTELPLGSTWMVPIVVLGLPIFDTTLVTYARWRARRPIFRGGGDHTSHRLARLGLGATRAVLTLYIVSVALGGLAVLLTRSTPRVAEMLFGGLLVVGLVGVLLLERARPQPPANPPLVVITTPRDVPLLIGAAKHFSTDLTVILSQGFPAEGLADLLVSLALDPHAMRSWIERAHPVLDLAGVGEWEKSLKVAGRVLFDGKDSGGAAAALAHIEAASLVVLAAEADPGEAVRALLATMGGRVISLGRARLAEADLANLFDDTLSGHRRKDSPR
;
A
#
# COMPACT_ATOMS: atom_id res chain seq x y z
N MET A 1 13.22 21.59 22.81
CA MET A 1 12.19 20.52 22.86
C MET A 1 11.06 20.82 23.85
N ILE A 2 11.32 21.17 25.10
CA ILE A 2 10.28 21.41 26.12
C ILE A 2 9.26 22.45 25.66
N THR A 3 9.71 23.51 25.00
CA THR A 3 8.86 24.61 24.48
C THR A 3 7.81 24.15 23.45
N TYR A 4 8.10 23.09 22.67
CA TYR A 4 7.22 22.56 21.62
C TYR A 4 6.40 21.34 22.07
N PHE A 5 6.63 20.83 23.29
CA PHE A 5 5.88 19.72 23.85
C PHE A 5 4.36 19.98 23.90
N PRO A 6 3.89 21.19 24.30
CA PRO A 6 2.46 21.52 24.23
C PRO A 6 1.88 21.38 22.83
N LEU A 7 2.64 21.67 21.76
CA LEU A 7 2.17 21.55 20.38
C LEU A 7 2.02 20.10 19.95
N ILE A 8 2.94 19.22 20.39
CA ILE A 8 2.79 17.75 20.17
C ILE A 8 1.53 17.26 20.86
N LEU A 9 1.31 17.64 22.12
CA LEU A 9 0.11 17.25 22.87
C LEU A 9 -1.16 17.80 22.23
N LEU A 10 -1.16 19.06 21.84
CA LEU A 10 -2.30 19.70 21.19
C LEU A 10 -2.67 18.99 19.88
N ALA A 11 -1.68 18.76 18.99
CA ALA A 11 -1.90 18.04 17.74
C ALA A 11 -2.33 16.58 18.01
N GLY A 12 -1.66 15.91 18.95
CA GLY A 12 -1.96 14.54 19.32
C GLY A 12 -3.37 14.36 19.85
N LEU A 13 -3.78 15.19 20.81
CA LEU A 13 -5.14 15.17 21.37
C LEU A 13 -6.18 15.57 20.33
N SER A 14 -5.88 16.57 19.47
CA SER A 14 -6.79 16.96 18.39
C SER A 14 -7.03 15.82 17.42
N ALA A 15 -5.98 15.13 16.95
CA ALA A 15 -6.12 13.97 16.08
C ALA A 15 -6.80 12.79 16.80
N PHE A 16 -6.43 12.53 18.05
CA PHE A 16 -7.02 11.45 18.86
C PHE A 16 -8.53 11.64 19.04
N VAL A 17 -8.98 12.85 19.35
CA VAL A 17 -10.41 13.16 19.53
C VAL A 17 -11.15 13.23 18.19
N ALA A 18 -10.52 13.83 17.16
CA ALA A 18 -11.15 13.96 15.84
C ALA A 18 -11.33 12.61 15.14
N THR A 19 -10.40 11.66 15.28
CA THR A 19 -10.42 10.40 14.54
C THR A 19 -11.69 9.58 14.75
N PRO A 20 -12.18 9.29 15.95
CA PRO A 20 -13.43 8.53 16.14
C PRO A 20 -14.65 9.31 15.64
N ILE A 21 -14.68 10.64 15.75
CA ILE A 21 -15.77 11.50 15.26
C ILE A 21 -15.83 11.42 13.72
N ILE A 22 -14.68 11.60 13.07
CA ILE A 22 -14.57 11.50 11.61
C ILE A 22 -14.86 10.07 11.14
N GLY A 23 -14.38 9.06 11.86
CA GLY A 23 -14.70 7.65 11.57
C GLY A 23 -16.21 7.35 11.67
N ALA A 24 -16.90 7.94 12.64
CA ALA A 24 -18.36 7.83 12.75
C ALA A 24 -19.08 8.54 11.59
N LEU A 25 -18.61 9.74 11.22
CA LEU A 25 -19.12 10.48 10.06
C LEU A 25 -18.90 9.68 8.77
N ALA A 26 -17.69 9.15 8.56
CA ALA A 26 -17.34 8.33 7.39
C ALA A 26 -18.29 7.13 7.23
N ARG A 27 -18.59 6.44 8.32
CA ARG A 27 -19.59 5.34 8.31
C ARG A 27 -20.99 5.83 7.93
N ARG A 28 -21.42 7.00 8.45
CA ARG A 28 -22.75 7.56 8.12
C ARG A 28 -22.90 7.96 6.65
N VAL A 29 -21.84 8.49 6.03
CA VAL A 29 -21.87 8.93 4.63
C VAL A 29 -21.41 7.84 3.66
N GLY A 30 -21.20 6.60 4.14
CA GLY A 30 -20.74 5.47 3.32
C GLY A 30 -19.32 5.61 2.80
N PHE A 31 -18.47 6.43 3.46
CA PHE A 31 -17.07 6.62 3.08
C PHE A 31 -16.19 5.59 3.77
N VAL A 32 -16.35 4.33 3.35
CA VAL A 32 -15.71 3.17 3.95
C VAL A 32 -15.00 2.34 2.90
N ASP A 33 -13.87 1.77 3.28
CA ASP A 33 -13.20 0.76 2.47
C ASP A 33 -13.85 -0.59 2.71
N HIS A 34 -14.48 -1.14 1.69
CA HIS A 34 -15.12 -2.44 1.75
C HIS A 34 -14.08 -3.58 1.64
N PRO A 35 -14.30 -4.69 2.35
CA PRO A 35 -13.50 -5.89 2.17
C PRO A 35 -13.44 -6.30 0.71
N LYS A 36 -12.21 -6.57 0.20
CA LYS A 36 -11.98 -7.10 -1.14
C LYS A 36 -11.14 -8.38 -1.01
N PRO A 37 -11.22 -9.32 -1.98
CA PRO A 37 -10.52 -10.61 -1.88
C PRO A 37 -9.02 -10.55 -1.60
N HIS A 38 -8.38 -9.42 -1.91
CA HIS A 38 -6.96 -9.19 -1.68
C HIS A 38 -6.64 -8.36 -0.44
N LYS A 39 -7.67 -7.94 0.32
CA LYS A 39 -7.51 -7.14 1.55
C LYS A 39 -7.64 -8.03 2.79
N ILE A 40 -6.87 -7.70 3.83
CA ILE A 40 -6.78 -8.51 5.06
C ILE A 40 -7.98 -8.26 5.99
N HIS A 41 -8.62 -7.08 5.90
CA HIS A 41 -9.74 -6.74 6.78
C HIS A 41 -11.06 -7.36 6.31
N VAL A 42 -11.84 -7.85 7.29
CA VAL A 42 -13.13 -8.54 7.06
C VAL A 42 -14.36 -7.65 7.29
N LYS A 43 -14.17 -6.45 7.83
CA LYS A 43 -15.24 -5.47 8.10
C LYS A 43 -14.95 -4.18 7.34
N PRO A 44 -15.99 -3.42 6.91
CA PRO A 44 -15.78 -2.10 6.32
C PRO A 44 -15.05 -1.17 7.30
N ILE A 45 -13.95 -0.58 6.86
CA ILE A 45 -13.12 0.33 7.67
C ILE A 45 -13.31 1.76 7.15
N PRO A 46 -13.58 2.77 8.03
CA PRO A 46 -13.67 4.18 7.63
C PRO A 46 -12.37 4.67 6.98
N LEU A 47 -12.49 5.44 5.89
CA LEU A 47 -11.36 5.87 5.05
C LEU A 47 -11.12 7.39 5.12
N MET A 48 -11.51 8.07 6.18
CA MET A 48 -11.36 9.53 6.32
C MET A 48 -10.37 9.94 7.41
N GLY A 49 -9.46 9.07 7.84
CA GLY A 49 -8.53 9.36 8.93
C GLY A 49 -7.61 10.56 8.65
N GLY A 50 -7.26 10.79 7.38
CA GLY A 50 -6.49 11.95 6.95
C GLY A 50 -7.12 13.29 7.28
N LEU A 51 -8.45 13.38 7.33
CA LEU A 51 -9.14 14.60 7.75
C LEU A 51 -8.91 14.91 9.24
N ALA A 52 -8.80 13.90 10.10
CA ALA A 52 -8.47 14.10 11.50
C ALA A 52 -7.04 14.63 11.68
N ILE A 53 -6.09 14.10 10.91
CA ILE A 53 -4.71 14.60 10.85
C ILE A 53 -4.69 16.04 10.35
N TYR A 54 -5.44 16.36 9.29
CA TYR A 54 -5.54 17.72 8.74
C TYR A 54 -6.07 18.71 9.76
N ILE A 55 -7.14 18.37 10.48
CA ILE A 55 -7.69 19.23 11.55
C ILE A 55 -6.65 19.49 12.64
N ALA A 56 -5.91 18.44 13.04
CA ALA A 56 -4.87 18.59 14.06
C ALA A 56 -3.72 19.51 13.62
N LEU A 57 -3.29 19.39 12.36
CA LEU A 57 -2.30 20.30 11.77
C LEU A 57 -2.81 21.73 11.72
N LEU A 58 -4.05 21.96 11.26
CA LEU A 58 -4.66 23.30 11.23
C LEU A 58 -4.77 23.92 12.62
N VAL A 59 -5.18 23.16 13.63
CA VAL A 59 -5.28 23.67 15.02
C VAL A 59 -3.93 24.20 15.49
N VAL A 60 -2.83 23.49 15.24
CA VAL A 60 -1.49 23.97 15.59
C VAL A 60 -1.12 25.19 14.77
N MET A 61 -1.33 25.17 13.45
CA MET A 61 -0.98 26.29 12.57
C MET A 61 -1.74 27.59 12.91
N LEU A 62 -2.98 27.48 13.39
CA LEU A 62 -3.79 28.65 13.77
C LEU A 62 -3.41 29.22 15.14
N LEU A 63 -2.81 28.42 16.03
CA LEU A 63 -2.50 28.82 17.40
C LEU A 63 -1.04 29.20 17.61
N VAL A 64 -0.16 28.83 16.69
CA VAL A 64 1.27 29.16 16.78
C VAL A 64 1.54 30.51 16.20
N ASP A 65 2.15 31.40 17.00
CA ASP A 65 2.73 32.65 16.49
C ASP A 65 4.10 32.34 15.85
N VAL A 66 4.18 32.55 14.55
CA VAL A 66 5.40 32.36 13.77
C VAL A 66 6.03 33.69 13.32
N GLY A 67 5.47 34.82 13.77
CA GLY A 67 5.97 36.15 13.46
C GLY A 67 6.19 36.37 11.96
N PRO A 68 7.43 36.72 11.52
CA PRO A 68 7.73 37.03 10.12
C PRO A 68 7.50 35.83 9.16
N ALA A 69 7.45 34.61 9.66
CA ALA A 69 7.21 33.40 8.85
C ALA A 69 5.71 33.14 8.56
N LEU A 70 4.82 34.08 8.92
CA LEU A 70 3.38 33.93 8.66
C LEU A 70 3.03 33.70 7.18
N PRO A 71 3.62 34.40 6.19
CA PRO A 71 3.35 34.12 4.78
C PRO A 71 3.72 32.70 4.37
N GLU A 72 4.84 32.20 4.87
CA GLU A 72 5.28 30.82 4.63
C GLU A 72 4.30 29.81 5.24
N MET A 73 3.86 30.05 6.47
CA MET A 73 2.87 29.19 7.12
C MET A 73 1.53 29.18 6.38
N ILE A 74 1.07 30.33 5.87
CA ILE A 74 -0.13 30.42 5.03
C ILE A 74 0.06 29.59 3.75
N GLY A 75 1.20 29.73 3.06
CA GLY A 75 1.52 28.95 1.87
C GLY A 75 1.50 27.44 2.12
N VAL A 76 2.08 27.00 3.24
CA VAL A 76 2.03 25.60 3.68
C VAL A 76 0.58 25.17 3.95
N GLY A 77 -0.20 25.98 4.66
CA GLY A 77 -1.61 25.70 4.95
C GLY A 77 -2.46 25.57 3.69
N VAL A 78 -2.27 26.44 2.70
CA VAL A 78 -2.98 26.39 1.41
C VAL A 78 -2.60 25.12 0.63
N GLY A 79 -1.30 24.80 0.53
CA GLY A 79 -0.82 23.58 -0.13
C GLY A 79 -1.33 22.33 0.55
N ALA A 80 -1.29 22.28 1.89
CA ALA A 80 -1.79 21.18 2.71
C ALA A 80 -3.31 20.97 2.51
N THR A 81 -4.08 22.08 2.49
CA THR A 81 -5.53 22.05 2.24
C THR A 81 -5.84 21.49 0.85
N LEU A 82 -5.11 21.99 -0.18
CA LEU A 82 -5.27 21.49 -1.55
C LEU A 82 -5.08 19.97 -1.61
N LEU A 83 -4.00 19.47 -1.02
CA LEU A 83 -3.69 18.03 -1.07
C LEU A 83 -4.64 17.19 -0.21
N ALA A 84 -5.09 17.69 0.94
CA ALA A 84 -6.12 17.03 1.73
C ALA A 84 -7.44 16.88 0.96
N ILE A 85 -7.87 17.93 0.24
CA ILE A 85 -9.08 17.90 -0.61
C ILE A 85 -8.90 16.91 -1.77
N VAL A 86 -7.77 16.99 -2.49
CA VAL A 86 -7.49 16.10 -3.63
C VAL A 86 -7.39 14.65 -3.17
N GLY A 87 -6.72 14.38 -2.04
CA GLY A 87 -6.66 13.04 -1.46
C GLY A 87 -8.05 12.52 -1.06
N LEU A 88 -8.88 13.35 -0.44
CA LEU A 88 -10.26 12.96 -0.08
C LEU A 88 -11.13 12.67 -1.32
N LEU A 89 -10.93 13.42 -2.41
CA LEU A 89 -11.60 13.16 -3.68
C LEU A 89 -11.08 11.86 -4.33
N ASP A 90 -9.78 11.59 -4.23
CA ASP A 90 -9.17 10.35 -4.73
C ASP A 90 -9.69 9.12 -4.00
N ASP A 91 -9.73 9.16 -2.66
CA ASP A 91 -10.31 8.11 -1.81
C ASP A 91 -11.76 7.77 -2.21
N ARG A 92 -12.52 8.75 -2.73
CA ARG A 92 -13.91 8.56 -3.13
C ARG A 92 -14.11 8.16 -4.60
N ARG A 93 -13.29 8.69 -5.52
CA ARG A 93 -13.53 8.61 -6.98
C ARG A 93 -12.39 8.00 -7.79
N SER A 94 -11.29 7.61 -7.13
CA SER A 94 -10.08 7.08 -7.79
C SER A 94 -9.63 7.97 -8.95
N LEU A 95 -9.05 9.13 -8.61
CA LEU A 95 -8.58 10.12 -9.58
C LEU A 95 -7.44 9.56 -10.43
N SER A 96 -7.25 10.13 -11.62
CA SER A 96 -6.10 9.77 -12.43
C SER A 96 -4.78 10.17 -11.73
N PRO A 97 -3.70 9.40 -11.89
CA PRO A 97 -2.39 9.75 -11.32
C PRO A 97 -1.91 11.14 -11.74
N TRP A 98 -2.29 11.61 -12.92
CA TRP A 98 -1.91 12.92 -13.44
C TRP A 98 -2.58 14.08 -12.69
N VAL A 99 -3.83 13.91 -12.24
CA VAL A 99 -4.54 14.92 -11.42
C VAL A 99 -3.87 15.06 -10.07
N ARG A 100 -3.50 13.93 -9.43
CA ARG A 100 -2.75 13.94 -8.16
C ARG A 100 -1.39 14.60 -8.33
N LEU A 101 -0.66 14.25 -9.38
CA LEU A 101 0.64 14.86 -9.69
C LEU A 101 0.52 16.36 -9.92
N ALA A 102 -0.45 16.81 -10.71
CA ALA A 102 -0.70 18.25 -10.95
C ALA A 102 -0.99 19.00 -9.65
N ALA A 103 -1.82 18.45 -8.77
CA ALA A 103 -2.12 19.05 -7.47
C ALA A 103 -0.87 19.16 -6.57
N GLN A 104 0.00 18.16 -6.57
CA GLN A 104 1.27 18.18 -5.85
C GLN A 104 2.23 19.24 -6.40
N VAL A 105 2.31 19.37 -7.73
CA VAL A 105 3.12 20.42 -8.39
C VAL A 105 2.58 21.81 -8.04
N VAL A 106 1.26 22.01 -8.06
CA VAL A 106 0.63 23.27 -7.66
C VAL A 106 0.91 23.57 -6.19
N ALA A 107 0.74 22.63 -5.29
CA ALA A 107 1.06 22.79 -3.86
C ALA A 107 2.56 23.14 -3.66
N GLY A 108 3.45 22.49 -4.40
CA GLY A 108 4.88 22.78 -4.41
C GLY A 108 5.19 24.19 -4.93
N ALA A 109 4.52 24.63 -5.99
CA ALA A 109 4.68 25.97 -6.54
C ALA A 109 4.20 27.07 -5.57
N ILE A 110 3.11 26.81 -4.83
CA ILE A 110 2.61 27.73 -3.79
C ILE A 110 3.66 27.96 -2.71
N VAL A 111 4.27 26.89 -2.17
CA VAL A 111 5.29 27.03 -1.12
C VAL A 111 6.60 27.62 -1.65
N ALA A 112 6.98 27.32 -2.89
CA ALA A 112 8.12 27.94 -3.54
C ALA A 112 7.92 29.47 -3.72
N ALA A 113 6.69 29.89 -4.08
CA ALA A 113 6.35 31.29 -4.27
C ALA A 113 6.39 32.12 -2.97
N VAL A 114 6.18 31.49 -1.81
CA VAL A 114 6.33 32.15 -0.48
C VAL A 114 7.75 32.06 0.09
N GLY A 115 8.73 31.56 -0.70
CA GLY A 115 10.13 31.51 -0.32
C GLY A 115 10.61 30.21 0.30
N ILE A 116 9.76 29.17 0.35
CA ILE A 116 10.18 27.83 0.80
C ILE A 116 10.70 27.06 -0.42
N GLN A 117 11.99 27.16 -0.66
CA GLN A 117 12.65 26.50 -1.78
C GLN A 117 14.03 25.97 -1.39
N VAL A 118 14.48 24.98 -2.11
CA VAL A 118 15.85 24.51 -2.05
C VAL A 118 16.77 25.62 -2.57
N ASP A 119 17.83 25.91 -1.84
CA ASP A 119 18.85 26.89 -2.22
C ASP A 119 20.23 26.25 -2.21
N LEU A 120 20.50 25.43 -3.22
CA LEU A 120 21.75 24.67 -3.37
C LEU A 120 22.57 25.13 -4.57
N PHE A 121 21.94 25.79 -5.54
CA PHE A 121 22.55 26.13 -6.83
C PHE A 121 22.44 27.63 -7.13
N PRO A 122 23.37 28.19 -7.91
CA PRO A 122 23.32 29.61 -8.27
C PRO A 122 22.19 29.95 -9.25
N TRP A 123 21.47 28.96 -9.76
CA TRP A 123 20.39 29.12 -10.74
C TRP A 123 19.01 28.98 -10.06
N PRO A 124 18.24 30.09 -9.90
CA PRO A 124 16.95 30.05 -9.21
C PRO A 124 15.95 29.04 -9.83
N ALA A 125 15.93 28.96 -11.16
CA ALA A 125 15.05 28.02 -11.87
C ALA A 125 15.34 26.55 -11.52
N LEU A 126 16.63 26.20 -11.33
CA LEU A 126 17.02 24.85 -10.91
C LEU A 126 16.62 24.56 -9.47
N ASN A 127 16.77 25.55 -8.59
CA ASN A 127 16.32 25.44 -7.18
C ASN A 127 14.81 25.20 -7.09
N VAL A 128 14.00 25.93 -7.88
CA VAL A 128 12.56 25.69 -7.96
C VAL A 128 12.25 24.31 -8.52
N LEU A 129 12.92 23.88 -9.57
CA LEU A 129 12.71 22.54 -10.15
C LEU A 129 13.01 21.44 -9.15
N ILE A 130 14.12 21.54 -8.40
CA ILE A 130 14.48 20.58 -7.35
C ILE A 130 13.48 20.63 -6.20
N THR A 131 12.99 21.80 -5.84
CA THR A 131 11.94 21.98 -4.84
C THR A 131 10.68 21.20 -5.22
N LEU A 132 10.21 21.38 -6.46
CA LEU A 132 9.03 20.67 -6.96
C LEU A 132 9.28 19.16 -7.01
N PHE A 133 10.44 18.72 -7.50
CA PHE A 133 10.81 17.32 -7.54
C PHE A 133 10.83 16.69 -6.15
N TRP A 134 11.41 17.37 -5.15
CA TRP A 134 11.45 16.92 -3.77
C TRP A 134 10.05 16.81 -3.15
N ILE A 135 9.22 17.85 -3.28
CA ILE A 135 7.87 17.88 -2.72
C ILE A 135 7.04 16.76 -3.34
N VAL A 136 7.03 16.64 -4.65
CA VAL A 136 6.31 15.57 -5.36
C VAL A 136 6.86 14.19 -4.99
N GLY A 137 8.18 14.04 -4.96
CA GLY A 137 8.84 12.79 -4.63
C GLY A 137 8.50 12.28 -3.23
N ILE A 138 8.66 13.12 -2.20
CA ILE A 138 8.40 12.75 -0.81
C ILE A 138 6.89 12.55 -0.56
N THR A 139 6.04 13.39 -1.15
CA THR A 139 4.58 13.25 -1.05
C THR A 139 4.13 11.88 -1.58
N ASN A 140 4.61 11.49 -2.75
CA ASN A 140 4.30 10.17 -3.30
C ASN A 140 4.98 9.05 -2.54
N ALA A 141 6.19 9.25 -2.01
CA ALA A 141 6.90 8.23 -1.25
C ALA A 141 6.14 7.86 0.02
N LEU A 142 5.60 8.84 0.74
CA LEU A 142 4.80 8.58 1.93
C LEU A 142 3.41 8.00 1.59
N ASN A 143 2.80 8.44 0.49
CA ASN A 143 1.55 7.86 -0.01
C ASN A 143 1.72 6.38 -0.39
N LEU A 144 2.79 6.03 -1.08
CA LEU A 144 3.12 4.63 -1.40
C LEU A 144 3.41 3.77 -0.16
N MET A 145 3.92 4.39 0.92
CA MET A 145 4.21 3.73 2.19
C MET A 145 2.95 3.43 3.01
N ASP A 146 1.81 4.06 2.74
CA ASP A 146 0.52 3.76 3.38
C ASP A 146 -0.10 2.46 2.84
N ASN A 147 0.67 1.38 2.91
CA ASN A 147 0.33 0.06 2.38
C ASN A 147 0.13 -1.01 3.47
N MET A 148 0.37 -0.68 4.74
CA MET A 148 0.13 -1.52 5.93
C MET A 148 -0.36 -0.66 7.10
N ASP A 149 -1.21 -1.26 7.94
CA ASP A 149 -1.74 -0.64 9.16
C ASP A 149 -0.62 -0.02 10.01
N GLY A 150 -0.77 1.27 10.32
CA GLY A 150 0.14 2.03 11.17
C GLY A 150 1.45 2.49 10.50
N LEU A 151 1.84 1.93 9.35
CA LEU A 151 3.18 2.14 8.80
C LEU A 151 3.45 3.62 8.48
N ALA A 152 2.64 4.25 7.65
CA ALA A 152 2.86 5.64 7.24
C ALA A 152 2.75 6.62 8.43
N ALA A 153 1.74 6.45 9.29
CA ALA A 153 1.56 7.28 10.47
C ALA A 153 2.74 7.16 11.45
N GLY A 154 3.21 5.94 11.71
CA GLY A 154 4.35 5.73 12.61
C GLY A 154 5.65 6.29 12.07
N VAL A 155 5.94 6.09 10.78
CA VAL A 155 7.13 6.65 10.13
C VAL A 155 7.08 8.17 10.10
N ALA A 156 5.91 8.76 9.80
CA ALA A 156 5.71 10.21 9.84
C ALA A 156 5.91 10.77 11.26
N SER A 157 5.43 10.05 12.29
CA SER A 157 5.66 10.42 13.70
C SER A 157 7.15 10.47 14.03
N VAL A 158 7.88 9.41 13.66
CA VAL A 158 9.34 9.34 13.90
C VAL A 158 10.07 10.45 13.17
N ALA A 159 9.77 10.66 11.88
CA ALA A 159 10.38 11.73 11.09
C ALA A 159 10.09 13.11 11.69
N GLY A 160 8.83 13.37 12.09
CA GLY A 160 8.42 14.60 12.77
C GLY A 160 9.19 14.83 14.08
N LEU A 161 9.35 13.81 14.92
CA LEU A 161 10.12 13.91 16.17
C LEU A 161 11.60 14.23 15.93
N PHE A 162 12.22 13.64 14.91
CA PHE A 162 13.62 13.95 14.57
C PHE A 162 13.77 15.34 13.98
N PHE A 163 12.89 15.78 13.08
CA PHE A 163 12.90 17.15 12.59
C PHE A 163 12.66 18.17 13.72
N LEU A 164 11.75 17.87 14.65
CA LEU A 164 11.56 18.70 15.83
C LEU A 164 12.81 18.78 16.67
N THR A 165 13.47 17.66 16.95
CA THR A 165 14.71 17.63 17.74
C THR A 165 15.80 18.48 17.09
N LEU A 166 15.97 18.34 15.78
CA LEU A 166 16.97 19.04 14.99
C LEU A 166 16.68 20.53 14.91
N SER A 167 15.42 20.92 14.61
CA SER A 167 15.03 22.33 14.44
C SER A 167 14.93 23.11 15.77
N SER A 168 14.52 22.42 16.85
CA SER A 168 14.46 23.05 18.18
C SER A 168 15.84 23.44 18.73
N SER A 169 16.89 22.71 18.34
CA SER A 169 18.26 23.00 18.73
C SER A 169 18.88 24.17 17.95
N THR A 170 18.31 24.52 16.80
CA THR A 170 18.81 25.56 15.90
C THR A 170 17.91 26.79 15.81
N GLY A 171 16.91 26.90 16.69
CA GLY A 171 16.03 28.07 16.78
C GLY A 171 15.05 28.26 15.62
N GLN A 172 14.82 27.25 14.80
CA GLN A 172 13.96 27.32 13.61
C GLN A 172 12.47 27.10 13.99
N GLY A 173 11.83 28.16 14.51
CA GLY A 173 10.48 28.08 15.10
C GLY A 173 9.40 27.51 14.22
N LEU A 174 9.30 27.93 12.95
CA LEU A 174 8.30 27.41 11.99
C LEU A 174 8.52 25.91 11.74
N VAL A 175 9.77 25.49 11.47
CA VAL A 175 10.13 24.08 11.23
C VAL A 175 9.79 23.23 12.44
N ALA A 176 10.14 23.70 13.64
CA ALA A 176 9.86 23.01 14.89
C ALA A 176 8.35 22.88 15.16
N ALA A 177 7.56 23.94 14.88
CA ALA A 177 6.12 23.92 15.05
C ALA A 177 5.44 22.94 14.08
N LEU A 178 5.81 22.95 12.80
CA LEU A 178 5.28 22.00 11.81
C LEU A 178 5.69 20.56 12.12
N ALA A 179 6.94 20.35 12.51
CA ALA A 179 7.44 19.03 12.89
C ALA A 179 6.72 18.49 14.14
N ALA A 180 6.48 19.33 15.15
CA ALA A 180 5.70 18.99 16.34
C ALA A 180 4.24 18.65 15.97
N ALA A 181 3.64 19.43 15.07
CA ALA A 181 2.28 19.18 14.58
C ALA A 181 2.17 17.84 13.86
N VAL A 182 3.11 17.54 12.94
CA VAL A 182 3.15 16.22 12.24
C VAL A 182 3.35 15.10 13.23
N ALA A 183 4.33 15.19 14.14
CA ALA A 183 4.60 14.17 15.13
C ALA A 183 3.38 13.90 16.02
N GLY A 184 2.77 14.94 16.57
CA GLY A 184 1.60 14.83 17.43
C GLY A 184 0.39 14.28 16.69
N ALA A 185 0.03 14.88 15.54
CA ALA A 185 -1.14 14.44 14.77
C ALA A 185 -1.02 12.98 14.32
N SER A 186 0.17 12.58 13.85
CA SER A 186 0.42 11.20 13.45
C SER A 186 0.36 10.22 14.63
N LEU A 187 0.90 10.58 15.82
CA LEU A 187 0.81 9.75 17.03
C LEU A 187 -0.62 9.61 17.52
N GLY A 188 -1.40 10.71 17.55
CA GLY A 188 -2.79 10.67 17.96
C GLY A 188 -3.66 9.81 17.04
N PHE A 189 -3.44 9.91 15.74
CA PHE A 189 -4.09 9.08 14.72
C PHE A 189 -3.63 7.62 14.79
N LEU A 190 -2.35 7.36 15.04
CA LEU A 190 -1.75 6.03 15.05
C LEU A 190 -2.46 5.08 16.01
N TYR A 191 -2.98 5.59 17.13
CA TYR A 191 -3.76 4.78 18.08
C TYR A 191 -4.91 4.02 17.40
N TYR A 192 -5.57 4.65 16.42
CA TYR A 192 -6.70 4.06 15.68
C TYR A 192 -6.27 3.33 14.40
N ASN A 193 -5.04 3.57 13.95
CA ASN A 193 -4.52 3.01 12.70
C ASN A 193 -3.56 1.83 12.89
N ILE A 194 -3.08 1.59 14.14
CA ILE A 194 -2.25 0.42 14.45
C ILE A 194 -3.02 -0.87 14.21
N SER A 195 -2.33 -1.92 13.75
CA SER A 195 -2.97 -3.19 13.38
C SER A 195 -3.60 -3.93 14.56
N PRO A 196 -4.87 -4.38 14.47
CA PRO A 196 -5.80 -4.21 13.34
C PRO A 196 -6.41 -2.81 13.29
N ALA A 197 -6.31 -2.11 12.16
CA ALA A 197 -6.73 -0.73 12.02
C ALA A 197 -8.25 -0.56 12.19
N MET A 198 -8.65 0.45 12.97
CA MET A 198 -10.05 0.86 13.15
C MET A 198 -10.47 1.96 12.15
N VAL A 199 -9.50 2.75 11.67
CA VAL A 199 -9.68 3.84 10.69
C VAL A 199 -8.45 3.86 9.79
N PHE A 200 -8.66 3.92 8.48
CA PHE A 200 -7.59 4.12 7.52
C PHE A 200 -7.30 5.60 7.29
N MET A 201 -6.02 5.90 7.03
CA MET A 201 -5.56 7.25 6.75
C MET A 201 -6.12 7.79 5.43
N GLY A 202 -6.08 6.96 4.40
CA GLY A 202 -6.42 7.31 3.04
C GLY A 202 -5.41 8.23 2.37
N ASP A 203 -5.65 8.52 1.09
CA ASP A 203 -4.79 9.42 0.30
C ASP A 203 -4.81 10.85 0.85
N ALA A 204 -5.93 11.27 1.47
CA ALA A 204 -6.01 12.57 2.14
C ALA A 204 -4.92 12.75 3.21
N GLY A 205 -4.68 11.72 4.04
CA GLY A 205 -3.70 11.82 5.11
C GLY A 205 -2.26 11.58 4.66
N SER A 206 -2.04 10.61 3.81
CA SER A 206 -0.69 10.26 3.35
C SER A 206 -0.08 11.34 2.44
N LEU A 207 -0.87 11.96 1.54
CA LEU A 207 -0.43 13.10 0.74
C LEU A 207 -0.13 14.31 1.62
N LEU A 208 -1.00 14.60 2.60
CA LEU A 208 -0.83 15.70 3.55
C LEU A 208 0.44 15.55 4.38
N LEU A 209 0.67 14.38 4.97
CA LEU A 209 1.87 14.12 5.79
C LEU A 209 3.14 14.16 4.95
N GLY A 210 3.11 13.57 3.75
CA GLY A 210 4.25 13.59 2.83
C GLY A 210 4.62 15.01 2.41
N PHE A 211 3.64 15.82 2.04
CA PHE A 211 3.83 17.21 1.69
C PHE A 211 4.41 18.02 2.86
N THR A 212 3.81 17.90 4.05
CA THR A 212 4.26 18.67 5.22
C THR A 212 5.68 18.28 5.62
N LEU A 213 6.02 17.00 5.61
CA LEU A 213 7.38 16.53 5.87
C LEU A 213 8.38 16.96 4.79
N ALA A 214 7.97 17.00 3.52
CA ALA A 214 8.80 17.53 2.44
C ALA A 214 9.12 19.01 2.65
N VAL A 215 8.12 19.82 3.03
CA VAL A 215 8.27 21.25 3.34
C VAL A 215 9.18 21.44 4.55
N VAL A 216 8.96 20.70 5.64
CA VAL A 216 9.82 20.69 6.84
C VAL A 216 11.27 20.39 6.46
N GLY A 217 11.48 19.39 5.59
CA GLY A 217 12.82 19.02 5.11
C GLY A 217 13.53 20.13 4.30
N ILE A 218 12.81 20.83 3.41
CA ILE A 218 13.36 21.97 2.66
C ILE A 218 13.71 23.14 3.59
N LYS A 219 12.79 23.45 4.49
CA LYS A 219 12.93 24.61 5.38
C LYS A 219 13.95 24.40 6.50
N TYR A 220 14.36 23.15 6.77
CA TYR A 220 15.41 22.84 7.72
C TYR A 220 16.78 23.31 7.19
N THR A 221 17.18 24.50 7.56
CA THR A 221 18.43 25.18 7.16
C THR A 221 19.15 25.71 8.37
N PRO A 222 19.85 24.88 9.18
CA PRO A 222 20.59 25.34 10.33
C PRO A 222 21.76 26.24 9.89
N THR A 223 21.83 27.43 10.46
CA THR A 223 22.86 28.44 10.14
C THR A 223 24.26 28.08 10.63
N GLU A 224 24.35 27.17 11.60
CA GLU A 224 25.60 26.77 12.25
C GLU A 224 26.31 25.60 11.53
N LEU A 225 25.62 24.93 10.59
CA LEU A 225 26.19 23.83 9.81
C LEU A 225 26.77 24.33 8.49
N PRO A 226 27.89 23.75 8.01
CA PRO A 226 28.35 24.01 6.66
C PRO A 226 27.26 23.66 5.65
N LEU A 227 26.94 24.56 4.73
CA LEU A 227 25.93 24.38 3.65
C LEU A 227 26.11 23.05 2.88
N GLY A 228 27.36 22.56 2.82
CA GLY A 228 27.70 21.31 2.12
C GLY A 228 27.12 20.01 2.72
N SER A 229 26.69 20.02 4.00
CA SER A 229 26.16 18.79 4.66
C SER A 229 24.69 18.92 5.08
N THR A 230 24.13 20.12 5.08
CA THR A 230 22.76 20.36 5.58
C THR A 230 21.69 19.64 4.76
N TRP A 231 21.85 19.60 3.43
CA TRP A 231 20.92 18.94 2.51
C TRP A 231 20.82 17.41 2.71
N MET A 232 21.84 16.80 3.33
CA MET A 232 21.82 15.34 3.60
C MET A 232 20.82 14.98 4.69
N VAL A 233 20.58 15.88 5.64
CA VAL A 233 19.75 15.62 6.83
C VAL A 233 18.31 15.24 6.46
N PRO A 234 17.56 16.01 5.67
CA PRO A 234 16.20 15.62 5.28
C PRO A 234 16.16 14.34 4.45
N ILE A 235 17.17 14.09 3.61
CA ILE A 235 17.27 12.83 2.86
C ILE A 235 17.41 11.63 3.81
N VAL A 236 18.21 11.77 4.87
CA VAL A 236 18.43 10.69 5.83
C VAL A 236 17.21 10.49 6.74
N VAL A 237 16.59 11.56 7.26
CA VAL A 237 15.37 11.47 8.08
C VAL A 237 14.23 10.80 7.29
N LEU A 238 14.08 11.15 6.02
CA LEU A 238 13.06 10.59 5.12
C LEU A 238 13.61 9.39 4.30
N GLY A 239 14.72 8.82 4.72
CA GLY A 239 15.42 7.77 3.99
C GLY A 239 14.60 6.50 3.81
N LEU A 240 13.72 6.16 4.75
CA LEU A 240 12.87 4.98 4.63
C LEU A 240 11.81 5.12 3.54
N PRO A 241 11.00 6.20 3.45
CA PRO A 241 10.12 6.46 2.30
C PRO A 241 10.85 6.50 0.96
N ILE A 242 12.01 7.14 0.91
CA ILE A 242 12.85 7.22 -0.29
C ILE A 242 13.32 5.82 -0.71
N PHE A 243 13.81 5.03 0.24
CA PHE A 243 14.25 3.66 -0.01
C PHE A 243 13.12 2.77 -0.56
N ASP A 244 11.95 2.79 0.09
CA ASP A 244 10.79 1.97 -0.33
C ASP A 244 10.35 2.32 -1.76
N THR A 245 10.22 3.62 -2.06
CA THR A 245 9.86 4.09 -3.39
C THR A 245 10.90 3.71 -4.44
N THR A 246 12.19 3.80 -4.11
CA THR A 246 13.28 3.40 -4.99
C THR A 246 13.23 1.90 -5.27
N LEU A 247 13.06 1.07 -4.23
CA LEU A 247 12.94 -0.38 -4.37
C LEU A 247 11.75 -0.76 -5.26
N VAL A 248 10.57 -0.19 -5.02
CA VAL A 248 9.36 -0.47 -5.79
C VAL A 248 9.51 -0.04 -7.25
N THR A 249 10.02 1.17 -7.48
CA THR A 249 10.24 1.72 -8.83
C THR A 249 11.25 0.87 -9.61
N TYR A 250 12.38 0.53 -8.98
CA TYR A 250 13.40 -0.32 -9.58
C TYR A 250 12.86 -1.73 -9.90
N ALA A 251 12.15 -2.35 -8.96
CA ALA A 251 11.59 -3.68 -9.13
C ALA A 251 10.55 -3.73 -10.26
N ARG A 252 9.68 -2.71 -10.36
CA ARG A 252 8.68 -2.61 -11.43
C ARG A 252 9.32 -2.32 -12.79
N TRP A 253 10.27 -1.37 -12.84
CA TRP A 253 11.01 -1.07 -14.07
C TRP A 253 11.72 -2.32 -14.61
N ARG A 254 12.44 -3.04 -13.75
CA ARG A 254 13.12 -4.29 -14.14
C ARG A 254 12.15 -5.38 -14.59
N ALA A 255 10.96 -5.46 -13.99
CA ALA A 255 9.91 -6.40 -14.35
C ALA A 255 9.06 -5.94 -15.56
N ARG A 256 9.36 -4.78 -16.17
CA ARG A 256 8.60 -4.13 -17.25
C ARG A 256 7.12 -3.92 -16.88
N ARG A 257 6.83 -3.62 -15.60
CA ARG A 257 5.50 -3.34 -15.09
C ARG A 257 5.26 -1.83 -14.96
N PRO A 258 4.02 -1.35 -15.11
CA PRO A 258 3.69 0.06 -14.89
C PRO A 258 4.05 0.50 -13.46
N ILE A 259 4.79 1.62 -13.33
CA ILE A 259 5.29 2.12 -12.04
C ILE A 259 4.15 2.55 -11.13
N PHE A 260 3.07 3.11 -11.70
CA PHE A 260 1.92 3.66 -10.96
C PHE A 260 0.84 2.63 -10.60
N ARG A 261 1.01 1.35 -10.92
CA ARG A 261 0.05 0.31 -10.57
C ARG A 261 0.30 -0.16 -9.13
N GLY A 262 -0.71 -0.18 -8.27
CA GLY A 262 -0.63 -0.72 -6.91
C GLY A 262 -0.16 -2.18 -6.89
N GLY A 263 0.54 -2.60 -5.83
CA GLY A 263 1.02 -3.98 -5.70
C GLY A 263 1.73 -4.23 -4.37
N GLY A 264 1.98 -5.49 -4.05
CA GLY A 264 2.68 -5.92 -2.82
C GLY A 264 4.22 -5.91 -2.95
N ASP A 265 4.81 -4.97 -3.71
CA ASP A 265 6.24 -4.94 -4.01
C ASP A 265 7.06 -4.15 -2.96
N HIS A 266 6.37 -3.54 -2.00
CA HIS A 266 6.92 -2.68 -0.96
C HIS A 266 7.81 -3.42 0.02
N THR A 267 8.75 -2.72 0.63
CA THR A 267 9.67 -3.24 1.66
C THR A 267 8.91 -3.95 2.78
N SER A 268 7.82 -3.36 3.26
CA SER A 268 6.94 -3.91 4.29
C SER A 268 6.39 -5.28 3.91
N HIS A 269 5.83 -5.41 2.71
CA HIS A 269 5.29 -6.67 2.18
C HIS A 269 6.38 -7.71 1.94
N ARG A 270 7.58 -7.29 1.50
CA ARG A 270 8.71 -8.21 1.32
C ARG A 270 9.19 -8.77 2.65
N LEU A 271 9.38 -7.92 3.67
CA LEU A 271 9.75 -8.34 5.02
C LEU A 271 8.70 -9.27 5.64
N ALA A 272 7.42 -8.95 5.49
CA ALA A 272 6.34 -9.81 5.98
C ALA A 272 6.38 -11.21 5.34
N ARG A 273 6.63 -11.29 4.03
CA ARG A 273 6.76 -12.56 3.28
C ARG A 273 8.05 -13.33 3.57
N LEU A 274 9.11 -12.66 4.01
CA LEU A 274 10.35 -13.29 4.48
C LEU A 274 10.20 -13.94 5.87
N GLY A 275 8.99 -13.99 6.43
CA GLY A 275 8.67 -14.71 7.67
C GLY A 275 8.46 -13.83 8.90
N LEU A 276 8.62 -12.50 8.79
CA LEU A 276 8.38 -11.59 9.92
C LEU A 276 6.88 -11.42 10.25
N GLY A 277 6.00 -11.59 9.25
CA GLY A 277 4.59 -11.22 9.37
C GLY A 277 4.39 -9.70 9.36
N ALA A 278 3.15 -9.22 9.23
CA ALA A 278 2.86 -7.80 9.02
C ALA A 278 3.31 -6.92 10.19
N THR A 279 2.92 -7.25 11.42
CA THR A 279 3.20 -6.44 12.60
C THR A 279 4.71 -6.29 12.86
N ARG A 280 5.47 -7.40 12.78
CA ARG A 280 6.92 -7.33 13.00
C ARG A 280 7.64 -6.60 11.87
N ALA A 281 7.15 -6.71 10.61
CA ALA A 281 7.69 -5.94 9.50
C ALA A 281 7.54 -4.43 9.75
N VAL A 282 6.36 -3.96 10.17
CA VAL A 282 6.12 -2.56 10.53
C VAL A 282 7.03 -2.11 11.67
N LEU A 283 7.13 -2.89 12.75
CA LEU A 283 8.04 -2.57 13.87
C LEU A 283 9.51 -2.50 13.44
N THR A 284 9.95 -3.40 12.57
CA THR A 284 11.31 -3.34 11.99
C THR A 284 11.54 -2.04 11.22
N LEU A 285 10.55 -1.61 10.43
CA LEU A 285 10.64 -0.36 9.69
C LEU A 285 10.63 0.87 10.60
N TYR A 286 9.93 0.84 11.74
CA TYR A 286 10.03 1.89 12.75
C TYR A 286 11.46 1.95 13.34
N ILE A 287 12.07 0.81 13.67
CA ILE A 287 13.45 0.76 14.17
C ILE A 287 14.42 1.33 13.13
N VAL A 288 14.25 0.98 11.86
CA VAL A 288 15.06 1.54 10.76
C VAL A 288 14.84 3.06 10.66
N SER A 289 13.61 3.54 10.76
CA SER A 289 13.33 4.99 10.73
C SER A 289 13.97 5.73 11.91
N VAL A 290 13.94 5.14 13.13
CA VAL A 290 14.62 5.69 14.30
C VAL A 290 16.15 5.70 14.11
N ALA A 291 16.72 4.63 13.57
CA ALA A 291 18.15 4.57 13.28
C ALA A 291 18.60 5.63 12.26
N LEU A 292 17.79 5.84 11.20
CA LEU A 292 18.03 6.89 10.21
C LEU A 292 17.93 8.30 10.84
N GLY A 293 16.92 8.53 11.68
CA GLY A 293 16.81 9.79 12.42
C GLY A 293 18.00 10.03 13.35
N GLY A 294 18.44 8.98 14.07
CA GLY A 294 19.67 9.03 14.90
C GLY A 294 20.91 9.33 14.07
N LEU A 295 21.05 8.72 12.89
CA LEU A 295 22.13 9.02 11.96
C LEU A 295 22.06 10.49 11.47
N ALA A 296 20.87 11.02 11.19
CA ALA A 296 20.71 12.43 10.83
C ALA A 296 21.19 13.37 11.94
N VAL A 297 20.89 13.06 13.22
CA VAL A 297 21.45 13.81 14.36
C VAL A 297 22.96 13.68 14.43
N LEU A 298 23.52 12.51 14.17
CA LEU A 298 24.97 12.31 14.14
C LEU A 298 25.63 13.12 13.03
N LEU A 299 25.03 13.20 11.85
CA LEU A 299 25.52 14.03 10.73
C LEU A 299 25.66 15.50 11.13
N THR A 300 24.67 16.05 11.86
CA THR A 300 24.72 17.46 12.31
C THR A 300 25.81 17.75 13.35
N ARG A 301 26.32 16.73 14.01
CA ARG A 301 27.41 16.83 15.02
C ARG A 301 28.79 16.45 14.50
N SER A 302 28.85 15.98 13.26
CA SER A 302 30.08 15.49 12.64
C SER A 302 30.78 16.57 11.83
N THR A 303 32.09 16.41 11.61
CA THR A 303 32.79 17.23 10.62
C THR A 303 32.27 16.95 9.21
N PRO A 304 32.36 17.88 8.25
CA PRO A 304 31.84 17.69 6.90
C PRO A 304 32.33 16.41 6.23
N ARG A 305 33.62 16.07 6.36
CA ARG A 305 34.20 14.84 5.80
C ARG A 305 33.59 13.58 6.39
N VAL A 306 33.37 13.56 7.72
CA VAL A 306 32.74 12.42 8.41
C VAL A 306 31.27 12.31 8.00
N ALA A 307 30.57 13.44 7.88
CA ALA A 307 29.17 13.46 7.41
C ALA A 307 29.06 12.89 5.97
N GLU A 308 29.94 13.29 5.06
CA GLU A 308 30.01 12.76 3.69
C GLU A 308 30.29 11.26 3.66
N MET A 309 31.23 10.78 4.48
CA MET A 309 31.54 9.34 4.59
C MET A 309 30.34 8.53 5.12
N LEU A 310 29.66 9.02 6.17
CA LEU A 310 28.48 8.38 6.74
C LEU A 310 27.32 8.35 5.74
N PHE A 311 27.10 9.47 5.05
CA PHE A 311 26.07 9.55 4.00
C PHE A 311 26.39 8.64 2.81
N GLY A 312 27.63 8.64 2.33
CA GLY A 312 28.09 7.72 1.28
C GLY A 312 27.94 6.25 1.68
N GLY A 313 28.32 5.92 2.92
CA GLY A 313 28.09 4.57 3.49
C GLY A 313 26.61 4.19 3.53
N LEU A 314 25.71 5.11 3.93
CA LEU A 314 24.27 4.90 3.89
C LEU A 314 23.76 4.63 2.48
N LEU A 315 24.24 5.37 1.47
CA LEU A 315 23.84 5.15 0.07
C LEU A 315 24.25 3.75 -0.41
N VAL A 316 25.46 3.30 -0.05
CA VAL A 316 25.95 1.94 -0.38
C VAL A 316 25.08 0.88 0.31
N VAL A 317 24.80 1.04 1.62
CA VAL A 317 23.91 0.13 2.36
C VAL A 317 22.50 0.12 1.74
N GLY A 318 21.96 1.29 1.37
CA GLY A 318 20.69 1.41 0.71
C GLY A 318 20.66 0.69 -0.64
N LEU A 319 21.68 0.89 -1.48
CA LEU A 319 21.78 0.21 -2.77
C LEU A 319 21.87 -1.32 -2.59
N VAL A 320 22.73 -1.79 -1.69
CA VAL A 320 22.83 -3.23 -1.36
C VAL A 320 21.49 -3.75 -0.86
N GLY A 321 20.80 -3.00 0.02
CA GLY A 321 19.46 -3.33 0.51
C GLY A 321 18.44 -3.48 -0.61
N VAL A 322 18.41 -2.55 -1.58
CA VAL A 322 17.54 -2.63 -2.78
C VAL A 322 17.84 -3.91 -3.57
N LEU A 323 19.12 -4.19 -3.84
CA LEU A 323 19.54 -5.36 -4.61
C LEU A 323 19.21 -6.68 -3.89
N LEU A 324 19.42 -6.75 -2.58
CA LEU A 324 19.12 -7.94 -1.79
C LEU A 324 17.61 -8.18 -1.68
N LEU A 325 16.83 -7.15 -1.36
CA LEU A 325 15.38 -7.28 -1.25
C LEU A 325 14.71 -7.51 -2.61
N GLU A 326 15.29 -6.99 -3.70
CA GLU A 326 14.80 -7.28 -5.04
C GLU A 326 15.05 -8.74 -5.43
N ARG A 327 16.21 -9.30 -5.05
CA ARG A 327 16.54 -10.73 -5.26
C ARG A 327 15.74 -11.65 -4.35
N ALA A 328 15.42 -11.22 -3.14
CA ALA A 328 14.50 -11.90 -2.24
C ALA A 328 13.05 -11.75 -2.74
N ARG A 329 12.83 -12.05 -4.03
CA ARG A 329 11.48 -12.15 -4.59
C ARG A 329 10.74 -13.18 -3.76
N PRO A 330 9.48 -12.91 -3.40
CA PRO A 330 8.65 -13.98 -2.88
C PRO A 330 8.76 -15.11 -3.88
N GLN A 331 9.22 -16.26 -3.41
CA GLN A 331 9.03 -17.47 -4.20
C GLN A 331 7.54 -17.48 -4.56
N PRO A 332 7.17 -17.75 -5.81
CA PRO A 332 5.79 -18.04 -6.11
C PRO A 332 5.34 -19.07 -5.05
N PRO A 333 4.12 -18.97 -4.53
CA PRO A 333 3.65 -19.93 -3.54
C PRO A 333 4.10 -21.31 -4.00
N ALA A 334 4.60 -22.13 -3.08
CA ALA A 334 5.10 -23.48 -3.41
C ALA A 334 4.09 -24.27 -4.26
N ASN A 335 2.82 -23.85 -4.15
CA ASN A 335 1.70 -24.26 -4.97
C ASN A 335 1.12 -22.98 -5.63
N PRO A 336 1.37 -22.77 -6.92
CA PRO A 336 0.80 -21.64 -7.64
C PRO A 336 -0.73 -21.73 -7.66
N PRO A 337 -1.45 -20.61 -7.62
CA PRO A 337 -2.90 -20.61 -7.69
C PRO A 337 -3.36 -21.32 -8.97
N LEU A 338 -4.27 -22.28 -8.81
CA LEU A 338 -4.89 -23.00 -9.89
C LEU A 338 -6.20 -22.31 -10.25
N VAL A 339 -6.36 -21.90 -11.50
CA VAL A 339 -7.62 -21.37 -12.01
C VAL A 339 -8.31 -22.41 -12.87
N VAL A 340 -9.54 -22.73 -12.53
CA VAL A 340 -10.36 -23.68 -13.29
C VAL A 340 -11.60 -22.96 -13.79
N ILE A 341 -11.83 -23.02 -15.11
CA ILE A 341 -13.04 -22.50 -15.74
C ILE A 341 -13.95 -23.71 -16.00
N THR A 342 -15.12 -23.73 -15.38
CA THR A 342 -16.00 -24.89 -15.39
C THR A 342 -17.47 -24.52 -15.33
N THR A 343 -18.34 -25.51 -15.51
CA THR A 343 -19.76 -25.38 -15.28
C THR A 343 -20.11 -25.66 -13.80
N PRO A 344 -21.27 -25.20 -13.30
CA PRO A 344 -21.70 -25.48 -11.93
C PRO A 344 -21.76 -26.97 -11.57
N ARG A 345 -21.95 -27.85 -12.56
CA ARG A 345 -22.05 -29.32 -12.37
C ARG A 345 -20.72 -29.95 -11.94
N ASP A 346 -19.61 -29.37 -12.37
CA ASP A 346 -18.29 -29.97 -12.15
C ASP A 346 -17.57 -29.42 -10.93
N VAL A 347 -18.13 -28.36 -10.28
CA VAL A 347 -17.54 -27.76 -9.08
C VAL A 347 -17.31 -28.75 -7.94
N PRO A 348 -18.24 -29.66 -7.61
CA PRO A 348 -18.01 -30.65 -6.55
C PRO A 348 -16.83 -31.59 -6.82
N LEU A 349 -16.66 -32.02 -8.09
CA LEU A 349 -15.53 -32.87 -8.52
C LEU A 349 -14.19 -32.11 -8.38
N LEU A 350 -14.16 -30.83 -8.76
CA LEU A 350 -12.97 -30.02 -8.67
C LEU A 350 -12.55 -29.75 -7.22
N ILE A 351 -13.50 -29.56 -6.33
CA ILE A 351 -13.22 -29.40 -4.90
C ILE A 351 -12.74 -30.70 -4.27
N GLY A 352 -13.30 -31.87 -4.68
CA GLY A 352 -12.78 -33.15 -4.29
C GLY A 352 -11.33 -33.34 -4.70
N ALA A 353 -10.99 -33.05 -5.95
CA ALA A 353 -9.63 -33.09 -6.47
C ALA A 353 -8.69 -32.09 -5.78
N ALA A 354 -9.14 -30.89 -5.51
CA ALA A 354 -8.34 -29.85 -4.83
C ALA A 354 -7.98 -30.19 -3.38
N LYS A 355 -8.68 -31.13 -2.74
CA LYS A 355 -8.31 -31.67 -1.41
C LYS A 355 -6.92 -32.32 -1.38
N HIS A 356 -6.46 -32.84 -2.50
CA HIS A 356 -5.13 -33.46 -2.63
C HIS A 356 -4.02 -32.42 -2.85
N PHE A 357 -4.37 -31.17 -3.15
CA PHE A 357 -3.43 -30.11 -3.44
C PHE A 357 -3.63 -28.98 -2.44
N SER A 358 -2.64 -28.65 -1.65
CA SER A 358 -2.65 -27.46 -0.76
C SER A 358 -2.41 -26.18 -1.57
N THR A 359 -3.22 -25.94 -2.61
CA THR A 359 -3.08 -24.80 -3.52
C THR A 359 -4.33 -23.93 -3.51
N ASP A 360 -4.16 -22.62 -3.72
CA ASP A 360 -5.28 -21.72 -3.88
C ASP A 360 -6.02 -22.04 -5.18
N LEU A 361 -7.29 -22.44 -5.08
CA LEU A 361 -8.14 -22.74 -6.22
C LEU A 361 -9.04 -21.56 -6.55
N THR A 362 -8.95 -21.04 -7.77
CA THR A 362 -9.90 -20.07 -8.32
C THR A 362 -10.77 -20.74 -9.36
N VAL A 363 -12.06 -20.82 -9.13
CA VAL A 363 -13.02 -21.42 -10.06
C VAL A 363 -13.78 -20.30 -10.77
N ILE A 364 -13.77 -20.33 -12.11
CA ILE A 364 -14.56 -19.43 -12.95
C ILE A 364 -15.73 -20.21 -13.52
N LEU A 365 -16.95 -19.78 -13.21
CA LEU A 365 -18.14 -20.42 -13.72
C LEU A 365 -18.54 -19.80 -15.06
N SER A 366 -18.80 -20.62 -16.06
CA SER A 366 -19.32 -20.22 -17.36
C SER A 366 -20.75 -20.74 -17.51
N GLN A 367 -21.71 -19.85 -17.67
CA GLN A 367 -23.13 -20.06 -17.95
C GLN A 367 -24.09 -20.32 -16.76
N GLY A 368 -25.15 -19.55 -16.73
CA GLY A 368 -26.42 -19.86 -16.05
C GLY A 368 -26.53 -19.48 -14.58
N PHE A 369 -25.59 -18.75 -14.00
CA PHE A 369 -25.71 -18.27 -12.63
C PHE A 369 -26.39 -16.88 -12.60
N PRO A 370 -27.40 -16.64 -11.73
CA PRO A 370 -27.97 -15.30 -11.58
C PRO A 370 -26.97 -14.36 -10.92
N ALA A 371 -26.77 -13.20 -11.55
CA ALA A 371 -25.77 -12.19 -11.14
C ALA A 371 -25.88 -11.72 -9.68
N GLU A 372 -27.11 -11.70 -9.14
CA GLU A 372 -27.41 -11.24 -7.77
C GLU A 372 -26.86 -12.19 -6.67
N GLY A 373 -26.78 -13.49 -6.92
CA GLY A 373 -26.26 -14.46 -5.92
C GLY A 373 -24.74 -14.57 -5.91
N LEU A 374 -24.05 -14.08 -6.90
CA LEU A 374 -22.63 -14.29 -7.10
C LEU A 374 -21.75 -13.31 -6.35
N ALA A 375 -22.17 -12.04 -6.24
CA ALA A 375 -21.45 -11.07 -5.39
C ALA A 375 -21.44 -11.53 -3.93
N ASP A 376 -22.59 -12.09 -3.46
CA ASP A 376 -22.72 -12.66 -2.12
C ASP A 376 -21.87 -13.93 -1.96
N LEU A 377 -21.76 -14.76 -3.01
CA LEU A 377 -20.89 -15.93 -3.01
C LEU A 377 -19.41 -15.55 -2.91
N LEU A 378 -18.95 -14.60 -3.70
CA LEU A 378 -17.55 -14.14 -3.71
C LEU A 378 -17.15 -13.54 -2.37
N VAL A 379 -18.04 -12.80 -1.73
CA VAL A 379 -17.83 -12.24 -0.40
C VAL A 379 -17.83 -13.34 0.65
N SER A 380 -18.71 -14.34 0.55
CA SER A 380 -18.88 -15.42 1.53
C SER A 380 -17.76 -16.44 1.47
N LEU A 381 -17.36 -16.87 0.26
CA LEU A 381 -16.28 -17.86 0.07
C LEU A 381 -14.90 -17.32 0.50
N ALA A 382 -14.71 -16.01 0.47
CA ALA A 382 -13.48 -15.38 0.91
C ALA A 382 -13.37 -15.23 2.43
N LEU A 383 -14.47 -15.35 3.20
CA LEU A 383 -14.54 -14.76 4.52
C LEU A 383 -15.09 -15.66 5.64
N ASP A 384 -15.94 -16.66 5.36
CA ASP A 384 -16.56 -17.49 6.40
C ASP A 384 -17.07 -18.85 5.90
N PRO A 385 -16.60 -19.99 6.46
CA PRO A 385 -17.14 -21.33 6.17
C PRO A 385 -18.63 -21.47 6.44
N HIS A 386 -19.18 -20.75 7.44
CA HIS A 386 -20.61 -20.77 7.76
C HIS A 386 -21.45 -20.00 6.74
N ALA A 387 -20.93 -18.90 6.20
CA ALA A 387 -21.59 -18.15 5.12
C ALA A 387 -21.61 -18.95 3.81
N MET A 388 -20.55 -19.72 3.54
CA MET A 388 -20.50 -20.66 2.42
C MET A 388 -21.58 -21.73 2.55
N ARG A 389 -21.74 -22.33 3.73
CA ARG A 389 -22.78 -23.35 3.99
C ARG A 389 -24.18 -22.79 3.74
N SER A 390 -24.49 -21.63 4.31
CA SER A 390 -25.77 -20.94 4.13
C SER A 390 -26.07 -20.57 2.67
N TRP A 391 -25.02 -20.25 1.87
CA TRP A 391 -25.18 -19.97 0.46
C TRP A 391 -25.42 -21.24 -0.35
N ILE A 392 -24.66 -22.29 -0.10
CA ILE A 392 -24.83 -23.60 -0.73
C ILE A 392 -26.26 -24.13 -0.48
N GLU A 393 -26.76 -24.00 0.75
CA GLU A 393 -28.13 -24.40 1.10
C GLU A 393 -29.20 -23.59 0.35
N ARG A 394 -28.94 -22.31 0.04
CA ARG A 394 -29.83 -21.46 -0.77
C ARG A 394 -29.74 -21.71 -2.27
N ALA A 395 -28.56 -22.10 -2.76
CA ALA A 395 -28.34 -22.43 -4.18
C ALA A 395 -28.74 -23.89 -4.54
N HIS A 396 -29.35 -24.58 -3.63
CA HIS A 396 -29.67 -26.01 -3.63
C HIS A 396 -30.37 -26.60 -4.88
N PRO A 397 -31.14 -25.88 -5.71
CA PRO A 397 -31.71 -26.50 -6.90
C PRO A 397 -30.68 -26.92 -7.96
N VAL A 398 -29.44 -26.47 -7.84
CA VAL A 398 -28.38 -26.60 -8.87
C VAL A 398 -27.23 -27.50 -8.43
N LEU A 399 -27.06 -27.75 -7.13
CA LEU A 399 -25.92 -28.51 -6.59
C LEU A 399 -26.41 -29.73 -5.77
N ASP A 400 -26.04 -30.93 -6.16
CA ASP A 400 -26.25 -32.13 -5.34
C ASP A 400 -25.19 -32.21 -4.24
N LEU A 401 -25.65 -32.05 -2.98
CA LEU A 401 -24.80 -31.72 -1.84
C LEU A 401 -24.41 -32.92 -0.97
N ALA A 402 -24.45 -34.15 -1.49
CA ALA A 402 -24.17 -35.38 -0.71
C ALA A 402 -22.78 -35.41 -0.01
N GLY A 403 -21.88 -34.49 -0.31
CA GLY A 403 -20.51 -34.45 0.24
C GLY A 403 -20.18 -33.25 1.13
N VAL A 404 -21.11 -32.34 1.44
CA VAL A 404 -20.81 -31.01 2.08
C VAL A 404 -20.26 -31.14 3.51
N GLY A 405 -20.63 -32.15 4.28
CA GLY A 405 -20.17 -32.32 5.67
C GLY A 405 -18.68 -32.58 5.84
N GLU A 406 -17.97 -33.05 4.81
CA GLU A 406 -16.51 -33.22 4.84
C GLU A 406 -15.71 -31.97 4.45
N TRP A 407 -16.35 -30.98 3.84
CA TRP A 407 -15.72 -29.75 3.40
C TRP A 407 -15.22 -28.87 4.54
N GLU A 408 -15.93 -28.84 5.66
CA GLU A 408 -15.57 -28.03 6.85
C GLU A 408 -14.18 -28.37 7.40
N LYS A 409 -13.73 -29.62 7.23
CA LYS A 409 -12.41 -30.06 7.72
C LYS A 409 -11.26 -29.80 6.73
N SER A 410 -11.56 -29.55 5.47
CA SER A 410 -10.55 -29.47 4.38
C SER A 410 -10.30 -28.07 3.83
N LEU A 411 -11.05 -27.05 4.27
CA LEU A 411 -10.97 -25.67 3.76
C LEU A 411 -9.75 -24.88 4.29
N LYS A 412 -8.55 -25.42 4.09
CA LYS A 412 -7.33 -24.60 3.97
C LYS A 412 -7.13 -24.08 2.54
N VAL A 413 -7.98 -24.47 1.63
CA VAL A 413 -7.97 -24.05 0.23
C VAL A 413 -8.88 -22.84 0.10
N ALA A 414 -8.32 -21.65 -0.04
CA ALA A 414 -9.08 -20.44 -0.36
C ALA A 414 -9.59 -20.55 -1.80
N GLY A 415 -10.74 -21.20 -1.98
CA GLY A 415 -11.43 -21.24 -3.27
C GLY A 415 -11.99 -19.87 -3.60
N ARG A 416 -11.59 -19.27 -4.73
CA ARG A 416 -12.16 -18.04 -5.27
C ARG A 416 -12.97 -18.38 -6.51
N VAL A 417 -14.26 -18.03 -6.49
CA VAL A 417 -15.16 -18.22 -7.63
C VAL A 417 -15.32 -16.87 -8.35
N LEU A 418 -15.08 -16.84 -9.66
CA LEU A 418 -15.25 -15.66 -10.52
C LEU A 418 -16.10 -15.97 -11.74
N PHE A 419 -16.69 -14.99 -12.35
CA PHE A 419 -17.95 -14.93 -13.04
C PHE A 419 -18.01 -14.94 -14.56
N ASP A 420 -19.26 -15.02 -15.08
CA ASP A 420 -19.80 -15.07 -16.42
C ASP A 420 -19.36 -13.90 -17.33
N GLY A 421 -18.94 -14.24 -18.56
CA GLY A 421 -18.34 -13.33 -19.54
C GLY A 421 -19.28 -12.30 -20.20
N LYS A 422 -20.49 -12.08 -19.67
CA LYS A 422 -21.41 -11.06 -20.19
C LYS A 422 -21.36 -9.72 -19.46
N ASP A 423 -20.75 -9.67 -18.28
CA ASP A 423 -20.61 -8.43 -17.51
C ASP A 423 -19.16 -7.92 -17.59
N SER A 424 -18.99 -6.68 -18.12
CA SER A 424 -17.67 -6.06 -18.32
C SER A 424 -16.84 -5.88 -17.05
N GLY A 425 -17.47 -5.75 -15.88
CA GLY A 425 -16.81 -5.65 -14.59
C GLY A 425 -16.26 -7.01 -14.10
N GLY A 426 -17.02 -8.08 -14.29
CA GLY A 426 -16.63 -9.44 -13.95
C GLY A 426 -15.49 -9.97 -14.82
N ALA A 427 -15.50 -9.64 -16.12
CA ALA A 427 -14.45 -10.04 -17.05
C ALA A 427 -13.08 -9.42 -16.67
N ALA A 428 -13.02 -8.15 -16.27
CA ALA A 428 -11.77 -7.50 -15.85
C ALA A 428 -11.18 -8.14 -14.56
N ALA A 429 -12.02 -8.51 -13.62
CA ALA A 429 -11.59 -9.21 -12.40
C ALA A 429 -11.10 -10.64 -12.72
N ALA A 430 -11.81 -11.37 -13.59
CA ALA A 430 -11.40 -12.69 -14.06
C ALA A 430 -10.05 -12.65 -14.78
N LEU A 431 -9.84 -11.67 -15.67
CA LEU A 431 -8.59 -11.46 -16.38
C LEU A 431 -7.41 -11.25 -15.42
N ALA A 432 -7.57 -10.42 -14.38
CA ALA A 432 -6.51 -10.18 -13.39
C ALA A 432 -6.11 -11.46 -12.61
N HIS A 433 -7.04 -12.37 -12.36
CA HIS A 433 -6.74 -13.64 -11.70
C HIS A 433 -6.10 -14.65 -12.64
N ILE A 434 -6.52 -14.70 -13.91
CA ILE A 434 -5.91 -15.55 -14.93
C ILE A 434 -4.46 -15.13 -15.18
N GLU A 435 -4.18 -13.81 -15.26
CA GLU A 435 -2.81 -13.30 -15.38
C GLU A 435 -1.91 -13.71 -14.22
N ALA A 436 -2.44 -13.83 -13.01
CA ALA A 436 -1.72 -14.24 -11.81
C ALA A 436 -1.58 -15.78 -11.68
N ALA A 437 -2.37 -16.54 -12.41
CA ALA A 437 -2.38 -18.00 -12.34
C ALA A 437 -1.17 -18.62 -13.06
N SER A 438 -0.64 -19.68 -12.50
CA SER A 438 0.43 -20.45 -13.13
C SER A 438 -0.12 -21.56 -14.03
N LEU A 439 -1.36 -21.96 -13.82
CA LEU A 439 -2.05 -22.99 -14.59
C LEU A 439 -3.53 -22.66 -14.70
N VAL A 440 -4.09 -22.80 -15.89
CA VAL A 440 -5.53 -22.66 -16.17
C VAL A 440 -6.06 -23.95 -16.76
N VAL A 441 -7.11 -24.49 -16.17
CA VAL A 441 -7.78 -25.70 -16.65
C VAL A 441 -9.17 -25.32 -17.17
N LEU A 442 -9.48 -25.72 -18.40
CA LEU A 442 -10.78 -25.52 -19.04
C LEU A 442 -11.54 -26.86 -19.02
N ALA A 443 -12.71 -26.88 -18.37
CA ALA A 443 -13.63 -28.01 -18.47
C ALA A 443 -14.39 -27.98 -19.80
N ALA A 444 -14.81 -29.16 -20.28
CA ALA A 444 -15.30 -29.39 -21.66
C ALA A 444 -16.50 -28.55 -22.11
N GLU A 445 -17.34 -28.12 -21.19
CA GLU A 445 -18.59 -27.40 -21.50
C GLU A 445 -18.50 -25.90 -21.14
N ALA A 446 -17.35 -25.43 -20.68
CA ALA A 446 -17.15 -24.04 -20.27
C ALA A 446 -16.85 -23.16 -21.48
N ASP A 447 -17.64 -22.12 -21.70
CA ASP A 447 -17.31 -21.07 -22.66
C ASP A 447 -16.68 -19.86 -21.94
N PRO A 448 -15.35 -19.66 -22.05
CA PRO A 448 -14.67 -18.60 -21.33
C PRO A 448 -14.90 -17.19 -21.89
N GLY A 449 -15.71 -17.03 -22.93
CA GLY A 449 -15.88 -15.73 -23.61
C GLY A 449 -14.66 -15.32 -24.46
N GLU A 450 -14.83 -14.31 -25.31
CA GLU A 450 -13.82 -13.93 -26.30
C GLU A 450 -12.58 -13.27 -25.66
N ALA A 451 -12.75 -12.39 -24.68
CA ALA A 451 -11.65 -11.71 -24.00
C ALA A 451 -10.78 -12.69 -23.20
N VAL A 452 -11.40 -13.65 -22.52
CA VAL A 452 -10.69 -14.69 -21.76
C VAL A 452 -9.97 -15.64 -22.72
N ARG A 453 -10.57 -16.02 -23.86
CA ARG A 453 -9.89 -16.82 -24.88
C ARG A 453 -8.68 -16.12 -25.47
N ALA A 454 -8.75 -14.82 -25.73
CA ALA A 454 -7.61 -14.05 -26.22
C ALA A 454 -6.46 -14.05 -25.20
N LEU A 455 -6.75 -13.89 -23.91
CA LEU A 455 -5.72 -13.95 -22.86
C LEU A 455 -5.14 -15.35 -22.71
N LEU A 456 -5.96 -16.41 -22.72
CA LEU A 456 -5.52 -17.80 -22.63
C LEU A 456 -4.57 -18.15 -23.79
N ALA A 457 -4.77 -17.60 -24.98
CA ALA A 457 -3.86 -17.78 -26.11
C ALA A 457 -2.47 -17.19 -25.85
N THR A 458 -2.35 -16.17 -25.02
CA THR A 458 -1.04 -15.59 -24.65
C THR A 458 -0.29 -16.36 -23.57
N MET A 459 -0.97 -17.25 -22.85
CA MET A 459 -0.39 -17.96 -21.70
C MET A 459 0.46 -19.18 -22.10
N GLY A 460 0.48 -19.60 -23.38
CA GLY A 460 1.28 -20.71 -23.92
C GLY A 460 1.27 -21.91 -22.96
N GLY A 461 1.37 -23.10 -23.24
CA GLY A 461 1.52 -24.33 -22.44
C GLY A 461 0.99 -24.40 -20.98
N ARG A 462 0.46 -23.31 -20.43
CA ARG A 462 -0.16 -23.23 -19.09
C ARG A 462 -1.67 -23.46 -19.09
N VAL A 463 -2.22 -23.74 -20.26
CA VAL A 463 -3.66 -23.99 -20.43
C VAL A 463 -3.87 -25.44 -20.76
N ILE A 464 -4.70 -26.14 -19.98
CA ILE A 464 -5.15 -27.49 -20.23
C ILE A 464 -6.63 -27.45 -20.57
N SER A 465 -6.99 -27.91 -21.76
CA SER A 465 -8.37 -28.10 -22.16
C SER A 465 -8.75 -29.57 -21.95
N LEU A 466 -9.70 -29.82 -21.06
CA LEU A 466 -10.21 -31.15 -20.79
C LEU A 466 -11.36 -31.45 -21.76
N GLY A 467 -11.20 -32.43 -22.64
CA GLY A 467 -12.21 -32.82 -23.64
C GLY A 467 -13.49 -33.41 -23.00
N ARG A 468 -14.50 -33.70 -23.82
CA ARG A 468 -15.87 -34.15 -23.43
C ARG A 468 -15.99 -35.44 -22.62
N ALA A 469 -14.90 -36.03 -22.12
CA ALA A 469 -14.94 -37.23 -21.29
C ALA A 469 -15.37 -36.86 -19.85
N ARG A 470 -16.27 -37.65 -19.26
CA ARG A 470 -16.55 -37.60 -17.82
C ARG A 470 -15.25 -37.88 -17.09
N LEU A 471 -14.73 -36.87 -16.41
CA LEU A 471 -13.51 -37.02 -15.60
C LEU A 471 -13.89 -37.63 -14.25
N ALA A 472 -13.25 -38.76 -13.92
CA ALA A 472 -13.28 -39.28 -12.56
C ALA A 472 -12.34 -38.45 -11.67
N GLU A 473 -12.63 -38.33 -10.37
CA GLU A 473 -11.81 -37.59 -9.39
C GLU A 473 -10.34 -38.06 -9.40
N ALA A 474 -10.10 -39.34 -9.61
CA ALA A 474 -8.77 -39.94 -9.72
C ALA A 474 -8.00 -39.49 -10.98
N ASP A 475 -8.72 -39.27 -12.09
CA ASP A 475 -8.10 -38.82 -13.35
C ASP A 475 -7.65 -37.35 -13.27
N LEU A 476 -8.43 -36.51 -12.60
CA LEU A 476 -8.08 -35.12 -12.33
C LEU A 476 -6.87 -35.01 -11.39
N ALA A 477 -6.83 -35.81 -10.32
CA ALA A 477 -5.71 -35.85 -9.38
C ALA A 477 -4.40 -36.27 -10.09
N ASN A 478 -4.45 -37.31 -10.92
CA ASN A 478 -3.28 -37.77 -11.69
C ASN A 478 -2.82 -36.71 -12.72
N LEU A 479 -3.75 -36.08 -13.41
CA LEU A 479 -3.45 -35.03 -14.39
C LEU A 479 -2.75 -33.80 -13.75
N PHE A 480 -3.22 -33.41 -12.55
CA PHE A 480 -2.61 -32.32 -11.80
C PHE A 480 -1.22 -32.67 -11.28
N ASP A 481 -1.03 -33.92 -10.79
CA ASP A 481 0.27 -34.36 -10.29
C ASP A 481 1.32 -34.44 -11.42
N ASP A 482 0.95 -34.92 -12.59
CA ASP A 482 1.83 -34.98 -13.77
C ASP A 482 2.20 -33.58 -14.27
N THR A 483 1.27 -32.63 -14.24
CA THR A 483 1.50 -31.27 -14.74
C THR A 483 2.33 -30.47 -13.76
N LEU A 484 2.09 -30.59 -12.45
CA LEU A 484 2.87 -29.93 -11.41
C LEU A 484 4.28 -30.53 -11.27
N SER A 485 4.43 -31.86 -11.43
CA SER A 485 5.72 -32.53 -11.42
C SER A 485 6.55 -32.22 -12.68
N GLY A 486 5.91 -32.06 -13.83
CA GLY A 486 6.55 -31.61 -15.08
C GLY A 486 7.10 -30.18 -15.00
N HIS A 487 6.43 -29.29 -14.27
CA HIS A 487 6.92 -27.91 -14.00
C HIS A 487 8.14 -27.91 -13.06
N ARG A 488 8.17 -28.77 -12.05
CA ARG A 488 9.33 -28.92 -11.14
C ARG A 488 10.60 -29.42 -11.84
N ARG A 489 10.47 -30.19 -12.94
CA ARG A 489 11.63 -30.69 -13.70
C ARG A 489 12.23 -29.68 -14.68
N LYS A 490 11.49 -28.65 -15.10
CA LYS A 490 12.01 -27.62 -16.02
C LYS A 490 12.79 -26.50 -15.34
N ASP A 491 12.63 -26.29 -14.03
CA ASP A 491 13.31 -25.24 -13.27
C ASP A 491 14.55 -25.73 -12.49
N SER A 492 14.96 -26.97 -12.69
CA SER A 492 16.23 -27.49 -12.17
C SER A 492 17.37 -27.10 -13.12
N PRO A 493 18.34 -26.27 -12.71
CA PRO A 493 19.47 -25.91 -13.56
C PRO A 493 20.35 -27.15 -13.82
N ARG A 494 20.67 -27.36 -15.07
CA ARG A 494 21.82 -28.16 -15.47
C ARG A 494 23.08 -27.32 -15.39
#